data_44b27cfb784f6b0553529ed7cb722855
#
_entry.id   44b27cfb784f6b0553529ed7cb722855
#
_cell.length_a   1.000
_cell.length_b   1.000
_cell.length_c   1.000
_cell.angle_alpha   90.00
_cell.angle_beta   90.00
_cell.angle_gamma   90.00
#
_symmetry.space_group_name_H-M   'P 1'
#
loop_
_entity.id
_entity.type
_entity.pdbx_description
1 polymer ?
#
loop_
_entity_poly.entity_id
_entity_poly.type
_entity_poly.pdbx_seq_one_letter_code
_entity_poly.pdbx_strand_id
1 'polypeptide(L)'
;MIYDIYCTTDDGDHLIVEMQNRPQVNFRERALFYLSHAITHQGERGVVWQFNLKAVYDVFFMNFRPGDSPGKLRTDIVLSDRDTHEVFSDKLRFIFIELPVFTKEEEECITDFERWIYVLKNMETLNRLPFKARKAVFGKLEKSSTSHH
;
A
#
# COMPACT_ATOMS: atom_id res chain seq x y z
N MET A 1 16.58 4.03 -4.17
CA MET A 1 15.73 5.03 -4.84
C MET A 1 14.28 4.71 -4.54
N ILE A 2 13.53 5.71 -4.16
CA ILE A 2 12.10 5.58 -3.87
C ILE A 2 11.34 6.02 -5.11
N TYR A 3 10.41 5.20 -5.58
CA TYR A 3 9.56 5.55 -6.71
C TYR A 3 8.15 5.75 -6.19
N ASP A 4 7.67 6.98 -6.27
CA ASP A 4 6.33 7.32 -5.86
C ASP A 4 5.42 7.33 -7.06
N ILE A 5 4.42 6.46 -7.04
CA ILE A 5 3.37 6.44 -8.04
C ILE A 5 2.09 6.82 -7.32
N TYR A 6 1.44 7.85 -7.83
CA TYR A 6 0.17 8.32 -7.29
C TYR A 6 -0.94 8.05 -8.29
N CYS A 7 -2.01 7.42 -7.85
CA CYS A 7 -3.18 7.19 -8.70
C CYS A 7 -4.47 7.27 -7.88
N THR A 8 -5.58 7.49 -8.61
CA THR A 8 -6.91 7.54 -8.02
C THR A 8 -7.72 6.38 -8.56
N THR A 9 -8.43 5.69 -7.69
CA THR A 9 -9.31 4.59 -8.10
C THR A 9 -10.62 5.12 -8.66
N ASP A 10 -11.40 4.24 -9.27
CA ASP A 10 -12.72 4.61 -9.81
C ASP A 10 -13.69 5.07 -8.70
N ASP A 11 -13.48 4.61 -7.47
CA ASP A 11 -14.26 5.02 -6.30
C ASP A 11 -13.80 6.35 -5.71
N GLY A 12 -12.73 6.94 -6.25
CA GLY A 12 -12.17 8.19 -5.76
C GLY A 12 -11.14 8.03 -4.66
N ASP A 13 -10.81 6.81 -4.26
CA ASP A 13 -9.75 6.57 -3.28
C ASP A 13 -8.38 6.84 -3.91
N HIS A 14 -7.42 7.21 -3.07
CA HIS A 14 -6.07 7.55 -3.51
C HIS A 14 -5.11 6.43 -3.16
N LEU A 15 -4.25 6.09 -4.11
CA LEU A 15 -3.21 5.09 -3.93
C LEU A 15 -1.85 5.75 -4.15
N ILE A 16 -0.97 5.60 -3.16
CA ILE A 16 0.44 5.95 -3.27
C ILE A 16 1.21 4.65 -3.22
N VAL A 17 2.09 4.43 -4.19
CA VAL A 17 2.87 3.20 -4.25
C VAL A 17 4.34 3.54 -4.24
N GLU A 18 5.06 2.92 -3.34
CA GLU A 18 6.48 3.17 -3.13
C GLU A 18 7.25 1.86 -3.17
N MET A 19 8.36 1.85 -3.90
CA MET A 19 9.30 0.73 -3.93
C MET A 19 10.50 1.10 -3.07
N GLN A 20 10.80 0.28 -2.08
CA GLN A 20 11.92 0.51 -1.18
C GLN A 20 12.92 -0.62 -1.29
N ASN A 21 14.16 -0.30 -1.64
CA ASN A 21 15.22 -1.27 -1.78
C ASN A 21 16.08 -1.41 -0.54
N ARG A 22 16.03 -0.43 0.36
CA ARG A 22 16.85 -0.37 1.58
C ARG A 22 16.05 0.19 2.74
N PRO A 23 16.35 -0.23 3.97
CA PRO A 23 15.80 0.41 5.16
C PRO A 23 16.21 1.89 5.20
N GLN A 24 15.29 2.74 5.63
CA GLN A 24 15.54 4.17 5.81
C GLN A 24 15.35 4.55 7.27
N VAL A 25 16.16 5.50 7.72
CA VAL A 25 16.04 6.06 9.07
C VAL A 25 14.68 6.73 9.20
N ASN A 26 14.01 6.49 10.32
CA ASN A 26 12.68 7.07 10.60
C ASN A 26 11.64 6.75 9.52
N PHE A 27 11.69 5.54 9.00
CA PHE A 27 10.82 5.11 7.90
C PHE A 27 9.34 5.27 8.25
N ARG A 28 8.93 4.82 9.45
CA ARG A 28 7.52 4.87 9.87
C ARG A 28 7.03 6.31 10.02
N GLU A 29 7.84 7.16 10.61
CA GLU A 29 7.51 8.59 10.79
C GLU A 29 7.41 9.30 9.45
N ARG A 30 8.31 9.00 8.53
CA ARG A 30 8.26 9.56 7.18
C ARG A 30 6.99 9.13 6.43
N ALA A 31 6.69 7.84 6.50
CA ALA A 31 5.48 7.29 5.88
C ALA A 31 4.22 7.97 6.45
N LEU A 32 4.15 8.09 7.77
CA LEU A 32 3.03 8.73 8.44
C LEU A 32 2.89 10.21 8.04
N PHE A 33 4.01 10.92 7.95
CA PHE A 33 4.03 12.33 7.55
C PHE A 33 3.45 12.51 6.14
N TYR A 34 3.91 11.73 5.17
CA TYR A 34 3.45 11.85 3.79
C TYR A 34 2.00 11.42 3.61
N LEU A 35 1.59 10.36 4.31
CA LEU A 35 0.20 9.93 4.28
C LEU A 35 -0.73 10.98 4.86
N SER A 36 -0.34 11.59 5.99
CA SER A 36 -1.11 12.67 6.63
C SER A 36 -1.24 13.87 5.71
N HIS A 37 -0.18 14.21 4.98
CA HIS A 37 -0.22 15.30 4.00
C HIS A 37 -1.24 15.00 2.89
N ALA A 38 -1.28 13.79 2.39
CA ALA A 38 -2.24 13.40 1.36
C ALA A 38 -3.69 13.48 1.87
N ILE A 39 -3.91 13.18 3.14
CA ILE A 39 -5.24 13.32 3.76
C ILE A 39 -5.63 14.80 3.88
N THR A 40 -4.74 15.63 4.43
CA THR A 40 -5.04 17.05 4.63
C THR A 40 -5.22 17.81 3.33
N HIS A 41 -4.52 17.38 2.28
CA HIS A 41 -4.62 18.00 0.95
C HIS A 41 -6.04 17.91 0.37
N GLN A 42 -6.81 16.91 0.75
CA GLN A 42 -8.20 16.80 0.30
C GLN A 42 -9.06 17.96 0.79
N GLY A 43 -8.77 18.48 1.97
CA GLY A 43 -9.51 19.57 2.59
C GLY A 43 -9.28 20.94 1.99
N GLU A 44 -8.26 21.09 1.14
CA GLU A 44 -7.88 22.38 0.54
C GLU A 44 -8.68 22.70 -0.71
N ARG A 45 -9.55 21.79 -1.15
CA ARG A 45 -10.22 21.87 -2.46
C ARG A 45 -11.67 22.26 -2.40
N GLY A 46 -12.08 23.26 -1.78
CA GLY A 46 -13.48 23.65 -1.89
C GLY A 46 -13.94 24.59 -0.82
N VAL A 47 -14.93 25.40 -1.17
CA VAL A 47 -15.49 26.40 -0.29
C VAL A 47 -16.35 25.77 0.80
N VAL A 48 -17.01 24.63 0.50
CA VAL A 48 -17.85 23.90 1.46
C VAL A 48 -17.46 22.42 1.39
N TRP A 49 -16.57 22.04 2.27
CA TRP A 49 -16.18 20.62 2.40
C TRP A 49 -16.79 20.05 3.66
N GLN A 50 -17.56 18.97 3.52
CA GLN A 50 -18.26 18.33 4.63
C GLN A 50 -17.48 17.16 5.23
N PHE A 51 -16.15 17.17 5.10
CA PHE A 51 -15.26 16.12 5.62
C PHE A 51 -15.56 14.73 5.05
N ASN A 52 -16.03 14.68 3.80
CA ASN A 52 -16.21 13.42 3.09
C ASN A 52 -14.86 12.93 2.56
N LEU A 53 -14.06 12.36 3.47
CA LEU A 53 -12.72 11.87 3.14
C LEU A 53 -12.78 10.65 2.25
N LYS A 54 -11.96 10.67 1.20
CA LYS A 54 -11.63 9.46 0.46
C LYS A 54 -10.44 8.78 1.14
N ALA A 55 -10.41 7.46 1.10
CA ALA A 55 -9.31 6.71 1.68
C ALA A 55 -8.00 6.97 0.93
N VAL A 56 -6.90 6.97 1.67
CA VAL A 56 -5.56 7.00 1.10
C VAL A 56 -4.85 5.72 1.51
N TYR A 57 -4.42 4.95 0.51
CA TYR A 57 -3.65 3.73 0.70
C TYR A 57 -2.21 4.04 0.32
N ASP A 58 -1.30 3.87 1.28
CA ASP A 58 0.13 4.00 1.02
C ASP A 58 0.73 2.61 1.01
N VAL A 59 1.09 2.12 -0.18
CA VAL A 59 1.55 0.76 -0.40
C VAL A 59 3.05 0.76 -0.58
N PHE A 60 3.75 0.01 0.27
CA PHE A 60 5.19 -0.12 0.25
C PHE A 60 5.58 -1.52 -0.19
N PHE A 61 6.25 -1.64 -1.34
CA PHE A 61 6.90 -2.87 -1.75
C PHE A 61 8.34 -2.83 -1.28
N MET A 62 8.67 -3.68 -0.32
CA MET A 62 10.00 -3.67 0.30
C MET A 62 10.83 -4.85 -0.20
N ASN A 63 12.00 -4.56 -0.78
CA ASN A 63 12.96 -5.57 -1.22
C ASN A 63 13.92 -5.99 -0.09
N PHE A 64 13.50 -5.80 1.15
CA PHE A 64 14.26 -6.17 2.34
C PHE A 64 13.28 -6.59 3.43
N ARG A 65 13.79 -7.24 4.47
CA ARG A 65 13.01 -7.55 5.67
C ARG A 65 13.40 -6.54 6.75
N PRO A 66 12.44 -5.73 7.24
CA PRO A 66 12.71 -4.85 8.40
C PRO A 66 13.19 -5.66 9.60
N GLY A 67 14.05 -5.06 10.44
CA GLY A 67 14.60 -5.73 11.60
C GLY A 67 13.55 -6.17 12.61
N ASP A 68 12.41 -5.48 12.65
CA ASP A 68 11.27 -5.78 13.51
C ASP A 68 10.11 -6.44 12.74
N SER A 69 10.43 -7.06 11.60
CA SER A 69 9.45 -7.68 10.73
C SER A 69 8.72 -8.83 11.42
N PRO A 70 7.37 -8.89 11.31
CA PRO A 70 6.63 -10.05 11.80
C PRO A 70 6.79 -11.28 10.89
N GLY A 71 7.51 -11.18 9.76
CA GLY A 71 7.66 -12.26 8.81
C GLY A 71 6.42 -12.53 7.98
N LYS A 72 5.55 -11.53 7.83
CA LYS A 72 4.34 -11.63 7.00
C LYS A 72 4.59 -11.00 5.64
N LEU A 73 4.08 -11.64 4.60
CA LEU A 73 4.14 -11.06 3.25
C LEU A 73 3.44 -9.70 3.20
N ARG A 74 2.25 -9.62 3.78
CA ARG A 74 1.44 -8.42 3.75
C ARG A 74 1.01 -8.00 5.14
N THR A 75 1.18 -6.72 5.46
CA THR A 75 0.72 -6.11 6.71
C THR A 75 -0.14 -4.90 6.37
N ASP A 76 -1.38 -4.92 6.83
CA ASP A 76 -2.33 -3.81 6.67
C ASP A 76 -2.45 -3.07 7.99
N ILE A 77 -2.25 -1.76 7.96
CA ILE A 77 -2.33 -0.90 9.16
C ILE A 77 -3.47 0.09 8.98
N VAL A 78 -4.32 0.15 9.99
CA VAL A 78 -5.46 1.06 10.07
C VAL A 78 -5.48 1.71 11.46
N LEU A 79 -6.29 2.74 11.62
CA LEU A 79 -6.53 3.34 12.93
C LEU A 79 -7.56 2.51 13.68
N SER A 80 -7.20 2.04 14.87
CA SER A 80 -8.10 1.23 15.69
C SER A 80 -8.05 1.61 17.15
N ASP A 81 -9.10 1.23 17.88
CA ASP A 81 -9.14 1.38 19.32
C ASP A 81 -8.07 0.50 19.95
N ARG A 82 -7.29 1.08 20.87
CA ARG A 82 -6.18 0.37 21.50
C ARG A 82 -6.64 -0.85 22.30
N ASP A 83 -7.77 -0.75 22.94
CA ASP A 83 -8.22 -1.79 23.87
C ASP A 83 -9.10 -2.83 23.19
N THR A 84 -10.06 -2.38 22.37
CA THR A 84 -11.02 -3.28 21.71
C THR A 84 -10.52 -3.80 20.38
N HIS A 85 -9.54 -3.12 19.75
CA HIS A 85 -9.05 -3.37 18.40
C HIS A 85 -10.08 -3.13 17.30
N GLU A 86 -11.20 -2.50 17.62
CA GLU A 86 -12.17 -2.10 16.62
C GLU A 86 -11.59 -1.01 15.72
N VAL A 87 -11.83 -1.13 14.42
CA VAL A 87 -11.35 -0.13 13.45
C VAL A 87 -12.11 1.18 13.66
N PHE A 88 -11.38 2.23 13.98
CA PHE A 88 -11.94 3.57 14.07
C PHE A 88 -12.11 4.17 12.67
N SER A 89 -11.11 4.01 11.82
CA SER A 89 -11.13 4.52 10.45
C SER A 89 -10.20 3.71 9.57
N ASP A 90 -10.65 3.38 8.37
CA ASP A 90 -9.84 2.77 7.33
C ASP A 90 -9.50 3.75 6.21
N LYS A 91 -9.68 5.05 6.44
CA LYS A 91 -9.38 6.09 5.45
C LYS A 91 -7.90 6.41 5.38
N LEU A 92 -7.14 6.06 6.40
CA LEU A 92 -5.70 6.24 6.49
C LEU A 92 -5.09 4.84 6.59
N ARG A 93 -4.50 4.34 5.48
CA ARG A 93 -4.04 2.94 5.45
C ARG A 93 -2.63 2.82 4.93
N PHE A 94 -1.84 1.99 5.62
CA PHE A 94 -0.58 1.50 5.08
C PHE A 94 -0.74 0.04 4.69
N ILE A 95 -0.13 -0.33 3.58
CA ILE A 95 0.00 -1.73 3.18
C ILE A 95 1.48 -2.00 2.95
N PHE A 96 2.08 -2.84 3.77
CA PHE A 96 3.49 -3.22 3.65
C PHE A 96 3.58 -4.60 3.03
N ILE A 97 4.31 -4.71 1.94
CA ILE A 97 4.55 -5.99 1.25
C ILE A 97 6.04 -6.30 1.35
N GLU A 98 6.39 -7.35 2.08
CA GLU A 98 7.76 -7.81 2.25
C GLU A 98 8.09 -8.85 1.18
N LEU A 99 8.60 -8.40 0.05
CA LEU A 99 8.86 -9.28 -1.09
C LEU A 99 9.76 -10.48 -0.76
N PRO A 100 10.81 -10.34 0.07
CA PRO A 100 11.66 -11.50 0.40
C PRO A 100 10.93 -12.63 1.13
N VAL A 101 9.81 -12.35 1.79
CA VAL A 101 9.01 -13.39 2.47
C VAL A 101 8.29 -14.29 1.47
N PHE A 102 8.03 -13.79 0.28
CA PHE A 102 7.35 -14.54 -0.76
C PHE A 102 8.33 -15.45 -1.48
N THR A 103 8.20 -16.75 -1.30
CA THR A 103 9.13 -17.75 -1.86
C THR A 103 8.47 -18.71 -2.84
N LYS A 104 7.20 -18.51 -3.16
CA LYS A 104 6.48 -19.37 -4.08
C LYS A 104 6.98 -19.23 -5.50
N GLU A 105 7.08 -20.37 -6.20
CA GLU A 105 7.31 -20.37 -7.63
C GLU A 105 6.00 -20.10 -8.38
N GLU A 106 6.09 -19.80 -9.67
CA GLU A 106 4.93 -19.42 -10.47
C GLU A 106 3.80 -20.46 -10.39
N GLU A 107 4.14 -21.72 -10.51
CA GLU A 107 3.17 -22.84 -10.47
C GLU A 107 2.55 -23.05 -9.09
N GLU A 108 3.16 -22.52 -8.04
CA GLU A 108 2.64 -22.61 -6.67
C GLU A 108 1.65 -21.49 -6.35
N CYS A 109 1.57 -20.47 -7.20
CA CYS A 109 0.68 -19.33 -7.00
C CYS A 109 -0.76 -19.74 -7.32
N ILE A 110 -1.64 -19.57 -6.33
CA ILE A 110 -3.06 -19.95 -6.45
C ILE A 110 -3.92 -18.71 -6.75
N THR A 111 -3.67 -17.62 -6.04
CA THR A 111 -4.47 -16.39 -6.17
C THR A 111 -3.87 -15.44 -7.20
N ASP A 112 -4.71 -14.55 -7.74
CA ASP A 112 -4.24 -13.46 -8.60
C ASP A 112 -3.23 -12.56 -7.87
N PHE A 113 -3.47 -12.32 -6.58
CA PHE A 113 -2.57 -11.52 -5.75
C PHE A 113 -1.17 -12.17 -5.71
N GLU A 114 -1.09 -13.49 -5.48
CA GLU A 114 0.18 -14.20 -5.45
C GLU A 114 0.90 -14.15 -6.79
N ARG A 115 0.15 -14.29 -7.89
CA ARG A 115 0.73 -14.21 -9.25
C ARG A 115 1.33 -12.82 -9.50
N TRP A 116 0.63 -11.77 -9.07
CA TRP A 116 1.14 -10.41 -9.23
C TRP A 116 2.37 -10.16 -8.36
N ILE A 117 2.39 -10.67 -7.11
CA ILE A 117 3.56 -10.55 -6.25
C ILE A 117 4.75 -11.29 -6.86
N TYR A 118 4.53 -12.48 -7.44
CA TYR A 118 5.58 -13.21 -8.14
C TYR A 118 6.17 -12.37 -9.28
N VAL A 119 5.34 -11.77 -10.09
CA VAL A 119 5.79 -10.91 -11.20
C VAL A 119 6.59 -9.72 -10.67
N LEU A 120 6.09 -9.03 -9.65
CA LEU A 120 6.76 -7.86 -9.08
C LEU A 120 8.11 -8.22 -8.48
N LYS A 121 8.19 -9.35 -7.76
CA LYS A 121 9.44 -9.79 -7.14
C LYS A 121 10.52 -10.09 -8.16
N ASN A 122 10.14 -10.61 -9.33
CA ASN A 122 11.06 -11.00 -10.39
C ASN A 122 11.33 -9.89 -11.41
N MET A 123 10.77 -8.72 -11.20
CA MET A 123 11.04 -7.54 -12.02
C MET A 123 12.07 -6.65 -11.34
N GLU A 124 12.93 -6.03 -12.14
CA GLU A 124 13.96 -5.15 -11.58
C GLU A 124 13.38 -3.92 -10.90
N THR A 125 12.36 -3.32 -11.50
CA THR A 125 11.72 -2.13 -10.92
C THR A 125 10.26 -2.05 -11.35
N LEU A 126 9.42 -1.51 -10.47
CA LEU A 126 8.03 -1.22 -10.75
C LEU A 126 7.85 -0.21 -11.89
N ASN A 127 8.83 0.65 -12.09
CA ASN A 127 8.81 1.67 -13.14
C ASN A 127 8.74 1.11 -14.55
N ARG A 128 9.19 -0.12 -14.75
CA ARG A 128 9.19 -0.76 -16.06
C ARG A 128 7.83 -1.33 -16.43
N LEU A 129 6.90 -1.36 -15.50
CA LEU A 129 5.53 -1.80 -15.78
C LEU A 129 4.80 -0.74 -16.62
N PRO A 130 4.09 -1.15 -17.67
CA PRO A 130 3.17 -0.25 -18.36
C PRO A 130 2.13 0.31 -17.39
N PHE A 131 1.67 1.51 -17.64
CA PHE A 131 0.69 2.19 -16.78
C PHE A 131 -0.55 1.32 -16.49
N LYS A 132 -1.08 0.66 -17.54
CA LYS A 132 -2.25 -0.21 -17.40
C LYS A 132 -1.99 -1.39 -16.47
N ALA A 133 -0.80 -1.97 -16.54
CA ALA A 133 -0.43 -3.09 -15.67
C ALA A 133 -0.30 -2.63 -14.23
N ARG A 134 0.28 -1.45 -13.99
CA ARG A 134 0.37 -0.86 -12.65
C ARG A 134 -1.01 -0.64 -12.05
N LYS A 135 -1.93 -0.09 -12.82
CA LYS A 135 -3.30 0.15 -12.37
C LYS A 135 -4.01 -1.16 -12.03
N ALA A 136 -3.79 -2.21 -12.81
CA ALA A 136 -4.37 -3.52 -12.55
C ALA A 136 -3.85 -4.14 -11.25
N VAL A 137 -2.54 -3.99 -10.97
CA VAL A 137 -1.95 -4.46 -9.70
C VAL A 137 -2.62 -3.75 -8.51
N PHE A 138 -2.78 -2.44 -8.59
CA PHE A 138 -3.37 -1.67 -7.50
C PHE A 138 -4.83 -2.02 -7.29
N GLY A 139 -5.58 -2.24 -8.35
CA GLY A 139 -6.95 -2.70 -8.25
C GLY A 139 -7.08 -4.04 -7.52
N LYS A 140 -6.15 -4.96 -7.76
CA LYS A 140 -6.13 -6.26 -7.08
C LYS A 140 -5.74 -6.13 -5.61
N LEU A 141 -4.81 -5.25 -5.28
CA LEU A 141 -4.44 -4.97 -3.88
C LEU A 141 -5.63 -4.39 -3.11
N GLU A 142 -6.35 -3.46 -3.71
CA GLU A 142 -7.53 -2.86 -3.12
C GLU A 142 -8.62 -3.90 -2.87
N LYS A 143 -8.91 -4.73 -3.86
CA LYS A 143 -9.92 -5.80 -3.74
C LYS A 143 -9.55 -6.81 -2.67
N SER A 144 -8.30 -7.23 -2.60
CA SER A 144 -7.88 -8.19 -1.57
C SER A 144 -7.94 -7.57 -0.18
N SER A 145 -7.77 -6.26 -0.06
CA SER A 145 -7.92 -5.50 1.17
C SER A 145 -9.37 -5.48 1.67
N THR A 146 -10.34 -5.33 0.77
CA THR A 146 -11.76 -5.30 1.13
C THR A 146 -12.33 -6.68 1.42
N SER A 147 -11.72 -7.75 0.92
CA SER A 147 -12.20 -9.11 1.13
C SER A 147 -11.92 -9.66 2.53
N HIS A 148 -11.21 -8.93 3.37
CA HIS A 148 -10.85 -9.34 4.74
C HIS A 148 -11.76 -8.71 5.83
N HIS A 149 -12.89 -8.18 5.45
CA HIS A 149 -13.86 -7.63 6.41
C HIS A 149 -14.83 -8.67 6.90
#